data_614c350a761c673dd36aadf9170408f3
#
_entry.id   614c350a761c673dd36aadf9170408f3
#
_cell.length_a   1.000
_cell.length_b   1.000
_cell.length_c   1.000
_cell.angle_alpha   90.00
_cell.angle_beta   90.00
_cell.angle_gamma   90.00
#
_symmetry.space_group_name_H-M   'P 1'
#
loop_
_entity.id
_entity.type
_entity.pdbx_description
1 polymer ?
#
loop_
_entity_poly.entity_id
_entity_poly.type
_entity_poly.pdbx_seq_one_letter_code
_entity_poly.pdbx_strand_id
1 'polypeptide(L)'
;MQDSRLHMHYLGDTNAERNLLRAIYGRLKSEKTLSCTYYDGTIRSEEEFLADILHPGSLPFLIFWEGRQAGFCWFNTVRGKSAYGHFVFFRDFWGHQTTCRMGRAIFSRVLTFKDQQGYLFDVLLGMTPRKNALAWRLALLCGARQIGVIPHGIFDAANGKSADAMLVAVTRESLGIEQ
;
A
#
# COMPACT_ATOMS: atom_id res chain seq x y z
N MET A 1 4.71 -13.36 -15.48
CA MET A 1 4.11 -12.53 -16.59
C MET A 1 3.45 -11.33 -15.94
N GLN A 2 3.78 -10.09 -16.35
CA GLN A 2 3.15 -8.88 -15.81
C GLN A 2 1.71 -8.77 -16.34
N ASP A 3 0.76 -8.40 -15.49
CA ASP A 3 -0.63 -8.18 -15.88
C ASP A 3 -0.72 -6.87 -16.70
N SER A 4 -1.08 -6.95 -17.96
CA SER A 4 -1.14 -5.80 -18.88
C SER A 4 -2.21 -4.77 -18.52
N ARG A 5 -3.16 -5.13 -17.65
CA ARG A 5 -4.20 -4.22 -17.15
C ARG A 5 -3.69 -3.25 -16.09
N LEU A 6 -2.58 -3.60 -15.42
CA LEU A 6 -1.98 -2.77 -14.37
C LEU A 6 -1.00 -1.76 -14.97
N HIS A 7 -1.23 -0.48 -14.71
CA HIS A 7 -0.22 0.57 -14.85
C HIS A 7 -0.01 1.26 -13.51
N MET A 8 1.24 1.46 -13.13
CA MET A 8 1.65 2.16 -11.91
C MET A 8 2.41 3.42 -12.29
N HIS A 9 1.83 4.58 -11.98
CA HIS A 9 2.45 5.87 -12.22
C HIS A 9 3.14 6.35 -10.94
N TYR A 10 4.47 6.49 -10.98
CA TYR A 10 5.25 7.04 -9.87
C TYR A 10 4.89 8.50 -9.66
N LEU A 11 4.69 8.89 -8.40
CA LEU A 11 4.36 10.25 -8.00
C LEU A 11 5.59 10.90 -7.36
N GLY A 12 6.27 11.76 -8.11
CA GLY A 12 7.38 12.57 -7.61
C GLY A 12 6.90 13.85 -6.93
N ASP A 13 7.82 14.83 -6.85
CA ASP A 13 7.57 16.12 -6.20
C ASP A 13 7.46 17.27 -7.22
N THR A 14 6.75 17.06 -8.33
CA THR A 14 6.39 18.12 -9.28
C THR A 14 5.04 18.73 -8.91
N ASN A 15 4.77 19.94 -9.41
CA ASN A 15 3.47 20.59 -9.20
C ASN A 15 2.29 19.76 -9.74
N ALA A 16 2.48 19.04 -10.86
CA ALA A 16 1.45 18.19 -11.44
C ALA A 16 1.14 17.01 -10.51
N GLU A 17 2.17 16.35 -9.98
CA GLU A 17 2.02 15.20 -9.09
C GLU A 17 1.51 15.59 -7.70
N ARG A 18 1.92 16.76 -7.18
CA ARG A 18 1.31 17.33 -5.98
C ARG A 18 -0.20 17.56 -6.15
N ASN A 19 -0.65 18.02 -7.32
CA ASN A 19 -2.08 18.17 -7.61
C ASN A 19 -2.81 16.80 -7.67
N LEU A 20 -2.17 15.78 -8.22
CA LEU A 20 -2.71 14.41 -8.19
C LEU A 20 -2.83 13.89 -6.75
N LEU A 21 -1.82 14.11 -5.90
CA LEU A 21 -1.86 13.72 -4.48
C LEU A 21 -2.96 14.45 -3.72
N ARG A 22 -3.19 15.75 -3.98
CA ARG A 22 -4.33 16.51 -3.42
C ARG A 22 -5.67 15.89 -3.82
N ALA A 23 -5.81 15.52 -5.10
CA ALA A 23 -7.02 14.85 -5.57
C ALA A 23 -7.21 13.48 -4.90
N ILE A 24 -6.13 12.70 -4.70
CA ILE A 24 -6.17 11.44 -3.95
C ILE A 24 -6.62 11.70 -2.51
N TYR A 25 -6.03 12.66 -1.80
CA TYR A 25 -6.42 13.01 -0.44
C TYR A 25 -7.91 13.37 -0.34
N GLY A 26 -8.39 14.25 -1.24
CA GLY A 26 -9.80 14.60 -1.32
C GLY A 26 -10.71 13.39 -1.55
N ARG A 27 -10.27 12.47 -2.40
CA ARG A 27 -11.01 11.21 -2.66
C ARG A 27 -11.04 10.31 -1.44
N LEU A 28 -9.91 10.11 -0.73
CA LEU A 28 -9.87 9.32 0.50
C LEU A 28 -10.81 9.87 1.56
N LYS A 29 -10.92 11.19 1.68
CA LYS A 29 -11.89 11.85 2.59
C LYS A 29 -13.33 11.60 2.17
N SER A 30 -13.66 11.84 0.90
CA SER A 30 -15.02 11.67 0.39
C SER A 30 -15.50 10.22 0.48
N GLU A 31 -14.63 9.26 0.24
CA GLU A 31 -14.88 7.84 0.35
C GLU A 31 -14.83 7.32 1.80
N LYS A 32 -14.46 8.17 2.78
CA LYS A 32 -14.29 7.80 4.21
C LYS A 32 -13.27 6.66 4.42
N THR A 33 -12.23 6.62 3.60
CA THR A 33 -11.16 5.60 3.69
C THR A 33 -9.89 6.14 4.37
N LEU A 34 -9.76 7.46 4.53
CA LEU A 34 -8.59 8.10 5.11
C LEU A 34 -8.26 7.55 6.51
N SER A 35 -9.26 7.47 7.41
CA SER A 35 -9.06 6.96 8.78
C SER A 35 -8.78 5.46 8.86
N CYS A 36 -9.11 4.69 7.84
CA CYS A 36 -8.76 3.27 7.75
C CYS A 36 -7.32 3.08 7.22
N THR A 37 -6.84 4.06 6.46
CA THR A 37 -5.48 4.09 5.90
C THR A 37 -4.49 4.62 6.94
N TYR A 38 -4.84 5.75 7.57
CA TYR A 38 -4.07 6.41 8.64
C TYR A 38 -4.79 6.25 9.99
N TYR A 39 -4.89 5.01 10.44
CA TYR A 39 -5.59 4.63 11.67
C TYR A 39 -4.96 5.19 12.96
N ASP A 40 -3.70 5.59 12.88
CA ASP A 40 -2.93 6.21 13.97
C ASP A 40 -3.20 7.71 14.13
N GLY A 41 -3.96 8.30 13.20
CA GLY A 41 -4.33 9.71 13.25
C GLY A 41 -3.20 10.68 12.94
N THR A 42 -2.12 10.21 12.32
CA THR A 42 -0.96 11.04 11.95
C THR A 42 -1.30 12.03 10.85
N ILE A 43 -2.25 11.70 9.97
CA ILE A 43 -2.65 12.57 8.84
C ILE A 43 -4.00 13.23 9.14
N ARG A 44 -3.97 14.54 9.36
CA ARG A 44 -5.14 15.38 9.68
C ARG A 44 -5.43 16.43 8.62
N SER A 45 -4.41 16.80 7.84
CA SER A 45 -4.50 17.80 6.78
C SER A 45 -3.94 17.29 5.45
N GLU A 46 -4.22 18.03 4.39
CA GLU A 46 -3.66 17.76 3.05
C GLU A 46 -2.15 17.95 3.04
N GLU A 47 -1.66 18.97 3.77
CA GLU A 47 -0.23 19.25 3.88
C GLU A 47 0.53 18.13 4.58
N GLU A 48 -0.04 17.57 5.68
CA GLU A 48 0.54 16.42 6.37
C GLU A 48 0.56 15.19 5.46
N PHE A 49 -0.51 14.97 4.68
CA PHE A 49 -0.55 13.89 3.70
C PHE A 49 0.54 14.03 2.63
N LEU A 50 0.68 15.24 2.05
CA LEU A 50 1.72 15.50 1.06
C LEU A 50 3.12 15.32 1.65
N ALA A 51 3.36 15.78 2.86
CA ALA A 51 4.65 15.65 3.55
C ALA A 51 5.00 14.18 3.83
N ASP A 52 4.03 13.35 4.24
CA ASP A 52 4.23 11.92 4.49
C ASP A 52 4.53 11.16 3.18
N ILE A 53 3.74 11.40 2.15
CA ILE A 53 3.86 10.68 0.88
C ILE A 53 5.13 11.08 0.11
N LEU A 54 5.50 12.36 0.13
CA LEU A 54 6.69 12.87 -0.56
C LEU A 54 7.95 12.84 0.31
N HIS A 55 7.89 12.22 1.48
CA HIS A 55 9.06 12.07 2.34
C HIS A 55 10.19 11.33 1.60
N PRO A 56 11.46 11.76 1.72
CA PRO A 56 12.59 11.02 1.17
C PRO A 56 12.60 9.55 1.63
N GLY A 57 12.65 8.62 0.71
CA GLY A 57 12.55 7.17 0.99
C GLY A 57 11.13 6.61 0.90
N SER A 58 10.13 7.42 0.55
CA SER A 58 8.82 6.95 0.12
C SER A 58 8.78 6.74 -1.40
N LEU A 59 8.12 5.69 -1.84
CA LEU A 59 7.92 5.33 -3.24
C LEU A 59 6.41 5.25 -3.53
N PRO A 60 5.75 6.39 -3.80
CA PRO A 60 4.32 6.45 -4.03
C PRO A 60 3.96 6.19 -5.49
N PHE A 61 2.84 5.48 -5.71
CA PHE A 61 2.30 5.17 -7.03
C PHE A 61 0.79 5.36 -7.08
N LEU A 62 0.32 6.08 -8.10
CA LEU A 62 -1.08 6.04 -8.51
C LEU A 62 -1.32 4.79 -9.36
N ILE A 63 -2.35 4.04 -9.01
CA ILE A 63 -2.69 2.77 -9.64
C ILE A 63 -3.76 2.98 -10.69
N PHE A 64 -3.49 2.50 -11.90
CA PHE A 64 -4.47 2.40 -12.97
C PHE A 64 -4.75 0.92 -13.25
N TRP A 65 -6.02 0.59 -13.39
CA TRP A 65 -6.48 -0.73 -13.81
C TRP A 65 -7.39 -0.57 -15.01
N GLU A 66 -7.03 -1.23 -16.13
CA GLU A 66 -7.75 -1.08 -17.38
C GLU A 66 -7.93 0.39 -17.80
N GLY A 67 -6.89 1.21 -17.62
CA GLY A 67 -6.87 2.63 -17.97
C GLY A 67 -7.60 3.57 -16.99
N ARG A 68 -8.25 3.06 -15.93
CA ARG A 68 -8.98 3.85 -14.94
C ARG A 68 -8.18 3.96 -13.64
N GLN A 69 -8.20 5.13 -12.99
CA GLN A 69 -7.60 5.30 -11.66
C GLN A 69 -8.29 4.41 -10.63
N ALA A 70 -7.56 3.42 -10.12
CA ALA A 70 -8.12 2.35 -9.30
C ALA A 70 -7.72 2.42 -7.82
N GLY A 71 -6.66 3.12 -7.51
CA GLY A 71 -6.15 3.19 -6.15
C GLY A 71 -4.82 3.91 -6.07
N PHE A 72 -4.24 3.82 -4.91
CA PHE A 72 -2.98 4.44 -4.55
C PHE A 72 -2.20 3.48 -3.64
N CYS A 73 -0.89 3.36 -3.85
CA CYS A 73 -0.02 2.62 -2.95
C CYS A 73 1.31 3.35 -2.76
N TRP A 74 1.97 3.11 -1.64
CA TRP A 74 3.31 3.60 -1.41
C TRP A 74 4.11 2.59 -0.59
N PHE A 75 5.42 2.66 -0.74
CA PHE A 75 6.37 1.82 -0.03
C PHE A 75 7.34 2.73 0.70
N ASN A 76 7.53 2.49 1.99
CA ASN A 76 8.40 3.30 2.83
C ASN A 76 9.22 2.45 3.80
N THR A 77 9.98 3.10 4.69
CA THR A 77 10.81 2.42 5.70
C THR A 77 11.71 1.35 5.06
N VAL A 78 12.32 1.72 3.92
CA VAL A 78 13.21 0.82 3.18
C VAL A 78 14.45 0.52 4.02
N ARG A 79 14.70 -0.78 4.27
CA ARG A 79 15.91 -1.26 4.96
C ARG A 79 16.45 -2.48 4.24
N GLY A 80 17.66 -2.34 3.65
CA GLY A 80 18.21 -3.35 2.77
C GLY A 80 17.24 -3.62 1.62
N LYS A 81 16.79 -4.86 1.48
CA LYS A 81 15.83 -5.28 0.43
C LYS A 81 14.41 -5.51 0.99
N SER A 82 14.04 -4.79 2.05
CA SER A 82 12.69 -4.82 2.61
C SER A 82 12.06 -3.43 2.62
N ALA A 83 10.73 -3.37 2.49
CA ALA A 83 9.95 -2.15 2.65
C ALA A 83 8.59 -2.45 3.27
N TYR A 84 8.00 -1.47 3.97
CA TYR A 84 6.59 -1.51 4.31
C TYR A 84 5.76 -1.04 3.13
N GLY A 85 4.74 -1.82 2.77
CA GLY A 85 3.80 -1.51 1.71
C GLY A 85 2.45 -1.10 2.26
N HIS A 86 1.93 -0.02 1.71
CA HIS A 86 0.61 0.52 2.02
C HIS A 86 -0.19 0.61 0.72
N PHE A 87 -1.48 0.32 0.77
CA PHE A 87 -2.34 0.46 -0.40
C PHE A 87 -3.78 0.80 0.00
N VAL A 88 -4.45 1.51 -0.87
CA VAL A 88 -5.88 1.76 -0.81
C VAL A 88 -6.48 1.67 -2.21
N PHE A 89 -7.53 0.89 -2.39
CA PHE A 89 -8.31 0.85 -3.61
C PHE A 89 -9.51 1.78 -3.47
N PHE A 90 -9.79 2.53 -4.51
CA PHE A 90 -10.97 3.37 -4.57
C PHE A 90 -12.26 2.54 -4.64
N ARG A 91 -13.34 3.05 -4.07
CA ARG A 91 -14.59 2.30 -3.90
C ARG A 91 -15.16 1.72 -5.17
N ASP A 92 -14.99 2.40 -6.32
CA ASP A 92 -15.44 1.92 -7.64
C ASP A 92 -14.80 0.58 -8.03
N PHE A 93 -13.68 0.23 -7.42
CA PHE A 93 -12.91 -0.98 -7.70
C PHE A 93 -13.03 -2.02 -6.57
N TRP A 94 -13.87 -1.76 -5.57
CA TRP A 94 -14.10 -2.74 -4.54
C TRP A 94 -14.88 -3.93 -5.10
N GLY A 95 -14.37 -5.12 -4.86
CA GLY A 95 -14.96 -6.37 -5.29
C GLY A 95 -13.92 -7.48 -5.20
N HIS A 96 -14.28 -8.58 -4.57
CA HIS A 96 -13.34 -9.63 -4.17
C HIS A 96 -12.37 -10.03 -5.29
N GLN A 97 -12.87 -10.35 -6.49
CA GLN A 97 -12.01 -10.81 -7.59
C GLN A 97 -11.12 -9.69 -8.14
N THR A 98 -11.68 -8.51 -8.38
CA THR A 98 -10.96 -7.37 -8.98
C THR A 98 -9.87 -6.87 -8.03
N THR A 99 -10.20 -6.64 -6.75
CA THR A 99 -9.24 -6.18 -5.75
C THR A 99 -8.11 -7.18 -5.52
N CYS A 100 -8.41 -8.49 -5.46
CA CYS A 100 -7.37 -9.51 -5.31
C CYS A 100 -6.43 -9.56 -6.52
N ARG A 101 -6.96 -9.46 -7.75
CA ARG A 101 -6.14 -9.43 -8.97
C ARG A 101 -5.22 -8.22 -9.00
N MET A 102 -5.76 -7.03 -8.69
CA MET A 102 -4.97 -5.79 -8.62
C MET A 102 -3.87 -5.89 -7.56
N GLY A 103 -4.20 -6.30 -6.34
CA GLY A 103 -3.23 -6.41 -5.25
C GLY A 103 -2.12 -7.40 -5.57
N ARG A 104 -2.46 -8.57 -6.13
CA ARG A 104 -1.46 -9.54 -6.58
C ARG A 104 -0.57 -8.98 -7.70
N ALA A 105 -1.15 -8.28 -8.67
CA ALA A 105 -0.41 -7.66 -9.77
C ALA A 105 0.54 -6.56 -9.27
N ILE A 106 0.11 -5.73 -8.28
CA ILE A 106 0.95 -4.72 -7.64
C ILE A 106 2.13 -5.36 -6.93
N PHE A 107 1.90 -6.36 -6.08
CA PHE A 107 2.96 -7.07 -5.37
C PHE A 107 3.96 -7.71 -6.34
N SER A 108 3.46 -8.38 -7.39
CA SER A 108 4.30 -8.97 -8.42
C SER A 108 5.15 -7.93 -9.13
N ARG A 109 4.55 -6.79 -9.48
CA ARG A 109 5.26 -5.69 -10.16
C ARG A 109 6.36 -5.11 -9.30
N VAL A 110 6.08 -4.79 -8.03
CA VAL A 110 7.04 -4.15 -7.12
C VAL A 110 8.17 -5.09 -6.75
N LEU A 111 7.89 -6.37 -6.49
CA LEU A 111 8.93 -7.37 -6.19
C LEU A 111 9.80 -7.75 -7.40
N THR A 112 9.40 -7.30 -8.60
CA THR A 112 10.21 -7.45 -9.82
C THR A 112 10.91 -6.17 -10.26
N PHE A 113 10.82 -5.07 -9.51
CA PHE A 113 11.64 -3.89 -9.74
C PHE A 113 13.12 -4.23 -9.56
N LYS A 114 13.93 -3.75 -10.47
CA LYS A 114 15.40 -3.96 -10.46
C LYS A 114 16.12 -2.63 -10.57
N ASP A 115 17.27 -2.58 -9.92
CA ASP A 115 18.29 -1.58 -10.09
C ASP A 115 19.59 -2.24 -10.62
N GLN A 116 20.70 -1.54 -10.55
CA GLN A 116 22.02 -2.06 -10.97
C GLN A 116 22.52 -3.24 -10.10
N GLN A 117 21.97 -3.42 -8.89
CA GLN A 117 22.34 -4.46 -7.94
C GLN A 117 21.35 -5.65 -7.95
N GLY A 118 20.41 -5.68 -8.89
CA GLY A 118 19.40 -6.72 -9.03
C GLY A 118 18.02 -6.29 -8.52
N TYR A 119 17.28 -7.19 -7.89
CA TYR A 119 15.94 -6.86 -7.37
C TYR A 119 16.02 -5.82 -6.24
N LEU A 120 15.16 -4.80 -6.34
CA LEU A 120 15.09 -3.70 -5.36
C LEU A 120 14.56 -4.20 -4.00
N PHE A 121 13.58 -5.09 -4.02
CA PHE A 121 12.99 -5.67 -2.82
C PHE A 121 12.95 -7.20 -2.89
N ASP A 122 13.26 -7.86 -1.77
CA ASP A 122 13.07 -9.30 -1.58
C ASP A 122 11.79 -9.58 -0.81
N VAL A 123 11.37 -8.65 0.08
CA VAL A 123 10.17 -8.77 0.87
C VAL A 123 9.46 -7.42 1.02
N LEU A 124 8.14 -7.45 0.91
CA LEU A 124 7.27 -6.35 1.31
C LEU A 124 6.51 -6.76 2.57
N LEU A 125 6.52 -5.89 3.56
CA LEU A 125 5.84 -6.08 4.83
C LEU A 125 4.54 -5.24 4.85
N GLY A 126 3.51 -5.76 5.49
CA GLY A 126 2.31 -5.01 5.79
C GLY A 126 1.97 -5.14 7.27
N MET A 127 1.71 -4.01 7.93
CA MET A 127 1.27 -3.96 9.32
C MET A 127 -0.07 -3.23 9.41
N THR A 128 -1.08 -3.90 9.92
CA THR A 128 -2.46 -3.42 9.89
C THR A 128 -3.12 -3.69 11.24
N PRO A 129 -4.01 -2.80 11.74
CA PRO A 129 -4.79 -3.10 12.94
C PRO A 129 -5.48 -4.46 12.80
N ARG A 130 -5.31 -5.34 13.79
CA ARG A 130 -5.93 -6.68 13.76
C ARG A 130 -7.43 -6.62 13.53
N LYS A 131 -8.10 -5.59 14.06
CA LYS A 131 -9.54 -5.33 13.85
C LYS A 131 -9.91 -5.02 12.40
N ASN A 132 -8.96 -4.47 11.59
CA ASN A 132 -9.19 -4.21 10.17
C ASN A 132 -8.98 -5.48 9.34
N ALA A 133 -9.88 -6.45 9.56
CA ALA A 133 -9.78 -7.78 8.94
C ALA A 133 -9.87 -7.74 7.41
N LEU A 134 -10.55 -6.74 6.84
CA LEU A 134 -10.64 -6.60 5.38
C LEU A 134 -9.26 -6.35 4.76
N ALA A 135 -8.45 -5.47 5.35
CA ALA A 135 -7.15 -5.11 4.78
C ALA A 135 -6.15 -6.27 4.82
N TRP A 136 -5.92 -6.88 5.99
CA TRP A 136 -4.93 -7.96 6.08
C TRP A 136 -5.39 -9.25 5.39
N ARG A 137 -6.72 -9.58 5.40
CA ARG A 137 -7.23 -10.73 4.63
C ARG A 137 -7.09 -10.50 3.14
N LEU A 138 -7.32 -9.28 2.66
CA LEU A 138 -7.06 -8.95 1.25
C LEU A 138 -5.58 -9.18 0.91
N ALA A 139 -4.64 -8.73 1.75
CA ALA A 139 -3.22 -8.99 1.53
C ALA A 139 -2.92 -10.50 1.41
N LEU A 140 -3.51 -11.33 2.27
CA LEU A 140 -3.36 -12.80 2.18
C LEU A 140 -3.91 -13.36 0.87
N LEU A 141 -5.10 -12.91 0.45
CA LEU A 141 -5.69 -13.30 -0.84
C LEU A 141 -4.84 -12.86 -2.04
N CYS A 142 -4.08 -11.77 -1.90
CA CYS A 142 -3.14 -11.28 -2.91
C CYS A 142 -1.80 -12.04 -2.93
N GLY A 143 -1.58 -12.99 -2.01
CA GLY A 143 -0.39 -13.83 -1.96
C GLY A 143 0.58 -13.51 -0.83
N ALA A 144 0.23 -12.60 0.10
CA ALA A 144 0.99 -12.44 1.33
C ALA A 144 0.82 -13.64 2.26
N ARG A 145 1.79 -13.86 3.14
CA ARG A 145 1.72 -14.83 4.24
C ARG A 145 1.54 -14.09 5.56
N GLN A 146 0.72 -14.62 6.45
CA GLN A 146 0.63 -14.15 7.82
C GLN A 146 1.91 -14.51 8.58
N ILE A 147 2.56 -13.52 9.19
CA ILE A 147 3.76 -13.71 10.00
C ILE A 147 3.38 -13.85 11.47
N GLY A 148 2.45 -13.02 11.94
CA GLY A 148 2.00 -13.09 13.33
C GLY A 148 1.21 -11.88 13.76
N VAL A 149 0.93 -11.83 15.06
CA VAL A 149 0.29 -10.68 15.72
C VAL A 149 1.32 -10.04 16.65
N ILE A 150 1.46 -8.72 16.54
CA ILE A 150 2.29 -7.92 17.43
C ILE A 150 1.35 -7.31 18.48
N PRO A 151 1.40 -7.74 19.75
CA PRO A 151 0.60 -7.15 20.80
C PRO A 151 0.93 -5.65 20.94
N HIS A 152 -0.09 -4.81 21.03
CA HIS A 152 0.06 -3.34 21.13
C HIS A 152 0.91 -2.71 20.02
N GLY A 153 1.02 -3.37 18.85
CA GLY A 153 1.93 -2.98 17.76
C GLY A 153 1.55 -1.72 16.99
N ILE A 154 0.36 -1.19 17.20
CA ILE A 154 -0.12 0.04 16.56
C ILE A 154 -0.81 0.95 17.57
N PHE A 155 -0.84 2.26 17.29
CA PHE A 155 -1.74 3.18 17.95
C PHE A 155 -3.06 3.30 17.18
N ASP A 156 -4.19 3.19 17.86
CA ASP A 156 -5.54 3.34 17.30
C ASP A 156 -6.13 4.67 17.75
N ALA A 157 -5.99 5.69 16.92
CA ALA A 157 -6.42 7.05 17.26
C ALA A 157 -7.92 7.15 17.56
N ALA A 158 -8.74 6.34 16.90
CA ALA A 158 -10.19 6.34 17.12
C ALA A 158 -10.56 5.91 18.56
N ASN A 159 -9.73 5.07 19.18
CA ASN A 159 -9.94 4.59 20.55
C ASN A 159 -8.92 5.17 21.56
N GLY A 160 -7.98 6.00 21.10
CA GLY A 160 -6.96 6.64 21.94
C GLY A 160 -6.01 5.67 22.65
N LYS A 161 -5.77 4.47 22.11
CA LYS A 161 -4.95 3.44 22.75
C LYS A 161 -4.20 2.55 21.76
N SER A 162 -3.15 1.89 22.25
CA SER A 162 -2.47 0.86 21.48
C SER A 162 -3.36 -0.37 21.28
N ALA A 163 -3.22 -0.98 20.11
CA ALA A 163 -3.98 -2.16 19.70
C ALA A 163 -3.06 -3.18 19.00
N ASP A 164 -3.51 -4.42 18.91
CA ASP A 164 -2.76 -5.47 18.24
C ASP A 164 -2.65 -5.18 16.74
N ALA A 165 -1.48 -5.43 16.19
CA ALA A 165 -1.21 -5.37 14.76
C ALA A 165 -1.10 -6.78 14.17
N MET A 166 -1.71 -6.98 12.98
CA MET A 166 -1.44 -8.11 12.13
C MET A 166 -0.24 -7.79 11.24
N LEU A 167 0.81 -8.61 11.30
CA LEU A 167 1.97 -8.54 10.42
C LEU A 167 1.83 -9.57 9.31
N VAL A 168 1.98 -9.12 8.08
CA VAL A 168 2.01 -9.96 6.88
C VAL A 168 3.27 -9.68 6.07
N ALA A 169 3.72 -10.64 5.27
CA ALA A 169 4.84 -10.48 4.35
C ALA A 169 4.50 -11.08 3.00
N VAL A 170 4.97 -10.47 1.92
CA VAL A 170 4.91 -11.02 0.58
C VAL A 170 6.30 -11.05 -0.04
N THR A 171 6.63 -12.16 -0.67
CA THR A 171 7.91 -12.43 -1.36
C THR A 171 7.65 -12.92 -2.77
N ARG A 172 8.66 -12.95 -3.62
CA ARG A 172 8.55 -13.58 -4.95
C ARG A 172 8.10 -15.04 -4.83
N GLU A 173 8.67 -15.79 -3.88
CA GLU A 173 8.29 -17.18 -3.62
C GLU A 173 6.80 -17.33 -3.28
N SER A 174 6.27 -16.48 -2.37
CA SER A 174 4.85 -16.54 -1.98
C SER A 174 3.88 -16.24 -3.13
N LEU A 175 4.37 -15.56 -4.17
CA LEU A 175 3.64 -15.26 -5.41
C LEU A 175 3.86 -16.31 -6.51
N GLY A 176 4.77 -17.28 -6.30
CA GLY A 176 5.16 -18.23 -7.33
C GLY A 176 5.94 -17.60 -8.48
N ILE A 177 6.70 -16.53 -8.20
CA ILE A 177 7.60 -15.88 -9.16
C ILE A 177 8.99 -16.52 -8.97
N GLU A 178 9.54 -17.07 -10.05
CA GLU A 178 10.90 -17.63 -10.06
C GLU A 178 11.93 -16.54 -9.76
N GLN A 179 12.99 -16.92 -9.05
CA GLN A 179 14.10 -16.03 -8.68
C GLN A 179 15.05 -15.76 -9.83
#